data_a171d3283af6dd05de0f2c6440fbe316
#
_entry.id   a171d3283af6dd05de0f2c6440fbe316
#
_cell.length_a   1.000
_cell.length_b   1.000
_cell.length_c   1.000
_cell.angle_alpha   90.00
_cell.angle_beta   90.00
_cell.angle_gamma   90.00
#
_symmetry.space_group_name_H-M   'P 1'
#
loop_
_entity.id
_entity.type
_entity.pdbx_description
1 polymer ?
#
loop_
_entity_poly.entity_id
_entity_poly.type
_entity_poly.pdbx_seq_one_letter_code
_entity_poly.pdbx_strand_id
1 'polypeptide(L)'
;EDVIAMYPVDWVIAAGFATGLADGIGRDDIIMPQTLAAADHAQINVGFSISEDVVSRTRGLHTGKLASVAEVIRDEEGRRATAAEFGAIAADMESYWVAKSCQALKKRLMVVRVVSEAVGDKLPELVENVLNQDSTAGKIGAATRAVFSKLSNVKEMWKLKSGAYQASDRLAKYLVGVIAQLR
;
A
#
# COMPACT_ATOMS: atom_id res chain seq x y z
N GLU A 1 -0.44 -4.93 17.87
CA GLU A 1 -0.68 -6.26 18.51
C GLU A 1 -1.81 -6.17 19.54
N ASP A 2 -1.81 -5.17 20.40
CA ASP A 2 -2.76 -5.04 21.51
C ASP A 2 -4.23 -5.03 21.06
N VAL A 3 -4.56 -4.31 19.99
CA VAL A 3 -5.94 -4.25 19.46
C VAL A 3 -6.43 -5.63 19.01
N ILE A 4 -5.58 -6.40 18.32
CA ILE A 4 -5.94 -7.75 17.83
C ILE A 4 -6.12 -8.73 19.01
N ALA A 5 -5.36 -8.54 20.08
CA ALA A 5 -5.45 -9.36 21.27
C ALA A 5 -6.69 -9.04 22.12
N MET A 6 -7.14 -7.77 22.11
CA MET A 6 -8.26 -7.28 22.91
C MET A 6 -9.65 -7.67 22.35
N TYR A 7 -9.75 -7.96 21.05
CA TYR A 7 -11.03 -8.25 20.41
C TYR A 7 -11.07 -9.66 19.82
N PRO A 8 -12.19 -10.38 19.93
CA PRO A 8 -12.37 -11.70 19.32
C PRO A 8 -12.60 -11.55 17.80
N VAL A 9 -11.55 -11.15 17.07
CA VAL A 9 -11.62 -10.97 15.62
C VAL A 9 -11.22 -12.25 14.90
N ASP A 10 -11.94 -12.60 13.83
CA ASP A 10 -11.60 -13.72 12.94
C ASP A 10 -10.68 -13.28 11.81
N TRP A 11 -10.87 -12.05 11.32
CA TRP A 11 -10.12 -11.47 10.24
C TRP A 11 -9.48 -10.14 10.62
N VAL A 12 -8.26 -9.93 10.17
CA VAL A 12 -7.59 -8.63 10.12
C VAL A 12 -7.52 -8.20 8.66
N ILE A 13 -8.00 -7.01 8.34
CA ILE A 13 -7.90 -6.43 7.00
C ILE A 13 -6.90 -5.28 7.07
N ALA A 14 -5.73 -5.46 6.46
CA ALA A 14 -4.74 -4.41 6.31
C ALA A 14 -5.03 -3.64 5.01
N ALA A 15 -5.68 -2.49 5.13
CA ALA A 15 -6.05 -1.64 4.00
C ALA A 15 -5.25 -0.35 3.97
N GLY A 16 -4.84 0.11 2.78
CA GLY A 16 -4.05 1.34 2.62
C GLY A 16 -3.56 1.55 1.20
N PHE A 17 -2.57 2.43 1.07
CA PHE A 17 -1.95 2.76 -0.21
C PHE A 17 -0.73 1.89 -0.50
N ALA A 18 -0.38 1.81 -1.79
CA ALA A 18 0.87 1.22 -2.26
C ALA A 18 1.38 1.99 -3.48
N THR A 19 2.68 1.89 -3.72
CA THR A 19 3.31 2.34 -4.96
C THR A 19 3.38 1.16 -5.94
N GLY A 20 2.94 1.35 -7.18
CA GLY A 20 3.07 0.37 -8.26
C GLY A 20 4.52 0.25 -8.72
N LEU A 21 5.01 -0.97 -8.89
CA LEU A 21 6.39 -1.28 -9.27
C LEU A 21 6.49 -1.89 -10.68
N ALA A 22 5.40 -2.43 -11.21
CA ALA A 22 5.39 -3.13 -12.49
C ALA A 22 4.63 -2.34 -13.55
N ASP A 23 5.03 -2.52 -14.82
CA ASP A 23 4.25 -2.03 -15.95
C ASP A 23 2.87 -2.70 -15.96
N GLY A 24 1.84 -1.95 -16.33
CA GLY A 24 0.45 -2.43 -16.29
C GLY A 24 -0.25 -2.25 -14.94
N ILE A 25 0.45 -1.81 -13.91
CA ILE A 25 -0.15 -1.39 -12.63
C ILE A 25 -0.33 0.14 -12.67
N GLY A 26 -1.59 0.57 -12.67
CA GLY A 26 -1.96 1.98 -12.76
C GLY A 26 -2.45 2.58 -11.44
N ARG A 27 -2.59 3.90 -11.40
CA ARG A 27 -3.25 4.57 -10.28
C ARG A 27 -4.67 4.05 -10.10
N ASP A 28 -5.13 4.00 -8.87
CA ASP A 28 -6.43 3.51 -8.44
C ASP A 28 -6.64 1.98 -8.64
N ASP A 29 -5.63 1.27 -9.15
CA ASP A 29 -5.67 -0.19 -9.18
C ASP A 29 -5.62 -0.76 -7.75
N ILE A 30 -6.27 -1.91 -7.58
CA ILE A 30 -6.31 -2.65 -6.31
C ILE A 30 -5.29 -3.79 -6.36
N ILE A 31 -4.47 -3.87 -5.34
CA ILE A 31 -3.54 -4.98 -5.11
C ILE A 31 -4.02 -5.82 -3.95
N MET A 32 -4.25 -7.10 -4.19
CA MET A 32 -4.47 -8.12 -3.15
C MET A 32 -3.32 -9.12 -3.21
N PRO A 33 -2.26 -8.90 -2.44
CA PRO A 33 -1.06 -9.72 -2.55
C PRO A 33 -1.27 -11.11 -1.97
N GLN A 34 -0.67 -12.10 -2.62
CA GLN A 34 -0.60 -13.47 -2.12
C GLN A 34 0.63 -13.70 -1.24
N THR A 35 1.69 -12.90 -1.49
CA THR A 35 2.96 -12.99 -0.77
C THR A 35 3.42 -11.59 -0.40
N LEU A 36 3.93 -11.45 0.80
CA LEU A 36 4.56 -10.24 1.33
C LEU A 36 6.06 -10.51 1.51
N ALA A 37 6.89 -9.54 1.15
CA ALA A 37 8.34 -9.60 1.36
C ALA A 37 8.81 -8.41 2.21
N ALA A 38 9.83 -8.62 3.04
CA ALA A 38 10.52 -7.57 3.79
C ALA A 38 11.93 -7.31 3.25
N ALA A 39 12.57 -6.26 3.73
CA ALA A 39 13.91 -5.85 3.29
C ALA A 39 15.01 -6.91 3.50
N ASP A 40 14.83 -7.84 4.43
CA ASP A 40 15.72 -9.00 4.65
C ASP A 40 15.39 -10.19 3.74
N HIS A 41 14.57 -9.99 2.72
CA HIS A 41 14.02 -11.00 1.80
C HIS A 41 13.17 -12.09 2.47
N ALA A 42 12.84 -11.95 3.74
CA ALA A 42 11.88 -12.82 4.40
C ALA A 42 10.50 -12.67 3.75
N GLN A 43 9.79 -13.78 3.57
CA GLN A 43 8.50 -13.80 2.90
C GLN A 43 7.42 -14.42 3.77
N ILE A 44 6.20 -13.91 3.64
CA ILE A 44 5.00 -14.41 4.30
C ILE A 44 3.92 -14.63 3.25
N ASN A 45 3.37 -15.85 3.19
CA ASN A 45 2.15 -16.10 2.43
C ASN A 45 0.94 -15.60 3.23
N VAL A 46 0.10 -14.81 2.60
CA VAL A 46 -1.05 -14.16 3.28
C VAL A 46 -2.13 -15.18 3.66
N GLY A 47 -2.14 -16.34 2.99
CA GLY A 47 -3.14 -17.41 3.26
C GLY A 47 -4.52 -17.12 2.69
N PHE A 48 -4.72 -15.97 2.07
CA PHE A 48 -5.92 -15.60 1.31
C PHE A 48 -5.56 -15.53 -0.17
N SER A 49 -6.37 -16.18 -1.00
CA SER A 49 -6.20 -16.15 -2.45
C SER A 49 -7.51 -15.82 -3.15
N ILE A 50 -7.41 -15.07 -4.23
CA ILE A 50 -8.51 -14.82 -5.15
C ILE A 50 -8.29 -15.71 -6.37
N SER A 51 -9.36 -16.29 -6.91
CA SER A 51 -9.26 -17.09 -8.12
C SER A 51 -8.83 -16.22 -9.32
N GLU A 52 -8.05 -16.80 -10.21
CA GLU A 52 -7.59 -16.12 -11.43
C GLU A 52 -8.76 -15.63 -12.29
N ASP A 53 -9.89 -16.36 -12.29
CA ASP A 53 -11.10 -15.96 -13.01
C ASP A 53 -11.67 -14.62 -12.47
N VAL A 54 -11.70 -14.42 -11.16
CA VAL A 54 -12.13 -13.15 -10.56
C VAL A 54 -11.16 -12.04 -10.88
N VAL A 55 -9.85 -12.30 -10.80
CA VAL A 55 -8.82 -11.31 -11.11
C VAL A 55 -8.94 -10.86 -12.57
N SER A 56 -9.04 -11.81 -13.51
CA SER A 56 -9.12 -11.51 -14.95
C SER A 56 -10.37 -10.73 -15.34
N ARG A 57 -11.49 -10.93 -14.64
CA ARG A 57 -12.78 -10.24 -14.89
C ARG A 57 -12.90 -8.91 -14.15
N THR A 58 -12.03 -8.63 -13.18
CA THR A 58 -12.10 -7.41 -12.37
C THR A 58 -11.05 -6.42 -12.84
N ARG A 59 -11.49 -5.41 -13.58
CA ARG A 59 -10.58 -4.37 -14.08
C ARG A 59 -9.83 -3.67 -12.96
N GLY A 60 -8.50 -3.60 -13.10
CA GLY A 60 -7.62 -2.94 -12.13
C GLY A 60 -7.52 -3.68 -10.80
N LEU A 61 -7.78 -5.01 -10.79
CA LEU A 61 -7.46 -5.89 -9.66
C LEU A 61 -6.24 -6.74 -10.02
N HIS A 62 -5.24 -6.71 -9.16
CA HIS A 62 -4.01 -7.46 -9.35
C HIS A 62 -3.67 -8.29 -8.12
N THR A 63 -3.04 -9.43 -8.36
CA THR A 63 -2.48 -10.31 -7.34
C THR A 63 -0.99 -10.51 -7.61
N GLY A 64 -0.22 -10.83 -6.60
CA GLY A 64 1.22 -11.02 -6.75
C GLY A 64 1.95 -10.79 -5.44
N LYS A 65 3.22 -10.42 -5.54
CA LYS A 65 4.05 -10.11 -4.38
C LYS A 65 4.01 -8.60 -4.08
N LEU A 66 3.88 -8.25 -2.80
CA LEU A 66 4.01 -6.90 -2.28
C LEU A 66 5.27 -6.82 -1.42
N ALA A 67 6.14 -5.84 -1.68
CA ALA A 67 7.30 -5.57 -0.85
C ALA A 67 6.96 -4.52 0.22
N SER A 68 7.30 -4.79 1.48
CA SER A 68 7.24 -3.77 2.53
C SER A 68 8.64 -3.21 2.74
N VAL A 69 8.83 -1.96 2.31
CA VAL A 69 10.11 -1.24 2.33
C VAL A 69 10.16 -0.25 3.50
N ALA A 70 11.36 0.12 3.92
CA ALA A 70 11.56 1.04 5.06
C ALA A 70 11.46 2.52 4.64
N GLU A 71 11.68 2.82 3.37
CA GLU A 71 11.76 4.20 2.86
C GLU A 71 10.85 4.39 1.64
N VAL A 72 10.44 5.63 1.43
CA VAL A 72 9.64 6.02 0.26
C VAL A 72 10.47 5.90 -1.01
N ILE A 73 9.96 5.18 -2.00
CA ILE A 73 10.59 5.04 -3.31
C ILE A 73 10.26 6.27 -4.16
N ARG A 74 11.27 7.09 -4.47
CA ARG A 74 11.06 8.46 -4.98
C ARG A 74 10.84 8.54 -6.49
N ASP A 75 11.47 7.66 -7.25
CA ASP A 75 11.52 7.76 -8.71
C ASP A 75 11.28 6.43 -9.41
N GLU A 76 11.22 6.45 -10.72
CA GLU A 76 11.00 5.28 -11.55
C GLU A 76 12.16 4.27 -11.44
N GLU A 77 13.40 4.74 -11.36
CA GLU A 77 14.56 3.87 -11.27
C GLU A 77 14.53 3.07 -9.96
N GLY A 78 14.27 3.73 -8.84
CA GLY A 78 14.10 3.09 -7.53
C GLY A 78 12.95 2.08 -7.52
N ARG A 79 11.81 2.40 -8.18
CA ARG A 79 10.68 1.47 -8.29
C ARG A 79 11.04 0.22 -9.09
N ARG A 80 11.71 0.39 -10.24
CA ARG A 80 12.18 -0.74 -11.07
C ARG A 80 13.23 -1.57 -10.35
N ALA A 81 14.16 -0.94 -9.63
CA ALA A 81 15.14 -1.62 -8.80
C ALA A 81 14.47 -2.46 -7.71
N THR A 82 13.51 -1.88 -6.98
CA THR A 82 12.72 -2.59 -5.96
C THR A 82 11.91 -3.75 -6.56
N ALA A 83 11.31 -3.54 -7.74
CA ALA A 83 10.62 -4.61 -8.47
C ALA A 83 11.54 -5.79 -8.75
N ALA A 84 12.75 -5.51 -9.28
CA ALA A 84 13.74 -6.53 -9.61
C ALA A 84 14.28 -7.25 -8.37
N GLU A 85 14.57 -6.50 -7.30
CA GLU A 85 15.11 -7.03 -6.06
C GLU A 85 14.15 -8.01 -5.37
N PHE A 86 12.87 -7.63 -5.25
CA PHE A 86 11.86 -8.43 -4.52
C PHE A 86 11.02 -9.32 -5.42
N GLY A 87 11.05 -9.15 -6.74
CA GLY A 87 10.09 -9.76 -7.67
C GLY A 87 8.66 -9.32 -7.33
N ALA A 88 8.47 -8.07 -6.90
CA ALA A 88 7.22 -7.53 -6.42
C ALA A 88 6.53 -6.64 -7.47
N ILE A 89 5.20 -6.63 -7.46
CA ILE A 89 4.39 -5.80 -8.36
C ILE A 89 4.03 -4.45 -7.74
N ALA A 90 4.10 -4.33 -6.43
CA ALA A 90 3.84 -3.11 -5.69
C ALA A 90 4.65 -3.10 -4.39
N ALA A 91 4.78 -1.91 -3.76
CA ALA A 91 5.43 -1.73 -2.47
C ALA A 91 4.59 -0.89 -1.51
N ASP A 92 4.72 -1.21 -0.23
CA ASP A 92 4.20 -0.42 0.89
C ASP A 92 5.24 -0.37 2.04
N MET A 93 4.82 0.06 3.22
CA MET A 93 5.73 0.18 4.36
C MET A 93 5.29 -0.65 5.59
N GLU A 94 4.12 -1.30 5.57
CA GLU A 94 3.53 -1.88 6.78
C GLU A 94 3.03 -3.32 6.65
N SER A 95 2.62 -3.77 5.46
CA SER A 95 1.89 -5.03 5.30
C SER A 95 2.62 -6.25 5.85
N TYR A 96 3.92 -6.34 5.65
CA TYR A 96 4.72 -7.46 6.16
C TYR A 96 4.68 -7.54 7.69
N TRP A 97 4.80 -6.40 8.36
CA TRP A 97 4.80 -6.35 9.83
C TRP A 97 3.44 -6.67 10.43
N VAL A 98 2.37 -6.22 9.77
CA VAL A 98 1.00 -6.62 10.13
C VAL A 98 0.82 -8.13 9.97
N ALA A 99 1.31 -8.71 8.87
CA ALA A 99 1.24 -10.13 8.63
C ALA A 99 2.01 -10.94 9.67
N LYS A 100 3.20 -10.48 10.04
CA LYS A 100 4.01 -11.11 11.10
C LYS A 100 3.28 -11.13 12.44
N SER A 101 2.63 -10.04 12.81
CA SER A 101 1.79 -9.96 14.01
C SER A 101 0.57 -10.89 13.92
N CYS A 102 -0.10 -10.94 12.78
CA CYS A 102 -1.23 -11.85 12.56
C CYS A 102 -0.82 -13.32 12.67
N GLN A 103 0.33 -13.71 12.12
CA GLN A 103 0.87 -15.05 12.26
C GLN A 103 1.14 -15.42 13.72
N ALA A 104 1.78 -14.53 14.46
CA ALA A 104 2.08 -14.75 15.89
C ALA A 104 0.80 -14.94 16.71
N LEU A 105 -0.26 -14.20 16.38
CA LEU A 105 -1.57 -14.26 17.06
C LEU A 105 -2.54 -15.27 16.42
N LYS A 106 -2.11 -16.05 15.41
CA LYS A 106 -2.92 -17.03 14.68
C LYS A 106 -4.22 -16.45 14.11
N LYS A 107 -4.16 -15.21 13.61
CA LYS A 107 -5.30 -14.51 13.00
C LYS A 107 -5.22 -14.57 11.48
N ARG A 108 -6.37 -14.69 10.82
CA ARG A 108 -6.47 -14.61 9.36
C ARG A 108 -6.21 -13.18 8.92
N LEU A 109 -5.43 -13.01 7.86
CA LEU A 109 -5.10 -11.70 7.29
C LEU A 109 -5.58 -11.61 5.86
N MET A 110 -6.10 -10.45 5.51
CA MET A 110 -6.29 -10.00 4.13
C MET A 110 -5.58 -8.67 3.96
N VAL A 111 -4.84 -8.50 2.88
CA VAL A 111 -4.19 -7.23 2.55
C VAL A 111 -4.86 -6.67 1.30
N VAL A 112 -5.29 -5.41 1.37
CA VAL A 112 -5.90 -4.69 0.26
C VAL A 112 -5.21 -3.34 0.12
N ARG A 113 -4.54 -3.12 -1.00
CA ARG A 113 -3.85 -1.85 -1.28
C ARG A 113 -4.45 -1.21 -2.51
N VAL A 114 -4.56 0.11 -2.50
CA VAL A 114 -4.87 0.89 -3.70
C VAL A 114 -3.59 1.60 -4.14
N VAL A 115 -3.33 1.58 -5.43
CA VAL A 115 -2.13 2.21 -6.00
C VAL A 115 -2.29 3.72 -6.03
N SER A 116 -1.44 4.43 -5.31
CA SER A 116 -1.38 5.90 -5.31
C SER A 116 -0.49 6.45 -6.41
N GLU A 117 0.62 5.77 -6.74
CA GLU A 117 1.56 6.12 -7.80
C GLU A 117 1.89 4.90 -8.66
N ALA A 118 1.82 5.05 -9.99
CA ALA A 118 2.31 4.05 -10.95
C ALA A 118 3.84 4.14 -11.09
N VAL A 119 4.47 3.13 -11.73
CA VAL A 119 5.92 3.03 -11.86
C VAL A 119 6.57 4.27 -12.49
N GLY A 120 5.97 4.85 -13.53
CA GLY A 120 6.48 6.04 -14.24
C GLY A 120 6.05 7.38 -13.65
N ASP A 121 5.29 7.41 -12.55
CA ASP A 121 4.84 8.65 -11.94
C ASP A 121 5.96 9.37 -11.21
N LYS A 122 5.98 10.70 -11.33
CA LYS A 122 6.87 11.54 -10.54
C LYS A 122 6.20 11.87 -9.21
N LEU A 123 6.99 11.82 -8.13
CA LEU A 123 6.53 12.39 -6.86
C LEU A 123 6.29 13.89 -7.04
N PRO A 124 5.21 14.43 -6.47
CA PRO A 124 5.00 15.87 -6.45
C PRO A 124 6.17 16.57 -5.73
N GLU A 125 6.66 17.69 -6.29
CA GLU A 125 7.78 18.47 -5.72
C GLU A 125 7.60 18.77 -4.23
N LEU A 126 6.36 18.94 -3.82
CA LEU A 126 6.03 19.20 -2.42
C LEU A 126 6.35 18.01 -1.51
N VAL A 127 6.10 16.79 -1.97
CA VAL A 127 6.43 15.56 -1.23
C VAL A 127 7.95 15.41 -1.20
N GLU A 128 8.64 15.67 -2.31
CA GLU A 128 10.10 15.67 -2.37
C GLU A 128 10.71 16.68 -1.40
N ASN A 129 10.17 17.91 -1.35
CA ASN A 129 10.63 18.95 -0.44
C ASN A 129 10.48 18.57 1.04
N VAL A 130 9.45 17.82 1.40
CA VAL A 130 9.25 17.32 2.77
C VAL A 130 10.19 16.16 3.09
N LEU A 131 10.40 15.26 2.13
CA LEU A 131 11.34 14.14 2.29
C LEU A 131 12.80 14.59 2.35
N ASN A 132 13.13 15.74 1.74
CA ASN A 132 14.47 16.33 1.75
C ASN A 132 14.76 17.20 3.00
N GLN A 133 13.74 17.55 3.79
CA GLN A 133 13.97 18.18 5.08
C GLN A 133 14.35 17.10 6.09
N ASP A 134 15.64 16.99 6.42
CA ASP A 134 16.21 16.06 7.39
C ASP A 134 15.33 15.91 8.63
N SER A 135 14.59 14.82 8.69
CA SER A 135 13.84 14.47 9.88
C SER A 135 13.89 12.95 10.10
N THR A 136 14.60 12.60 11.16
CA THR A 136 14.70 11.27 11.76
C THR A 136 13.42 10.44 11.65
N ALA A 137 13.57 9.16 11.36
CA ALA A 137 12.57 8.12 11.03
C ALA A 137 11.28 8.03 11.89
N GLY A 138 11.14 8.81 12.95
CA GLY A 138 9.94 8.88 13.78
C GLY A 138 8.85 9.83 13.28
N LYS A 139 9.03 10.51 12.15
CA LYS A 139 8.21 11.66 11.74
C LYS A 139 7.36 11.47 10.48
N ILE A 140 7.27 10.26 9.91
CA ILE A 140 6.48 10.04 8.67
C ILE A 140 4.99 10.38 8.88
N GLY A 141 4.42 10.01 10.02
CA GLY A 141 3.05 10.40 10.38
C GLY A 141 2.88 11.89 10.70
N ALA A 142 3.94 12.56 11.20
CA ALA A 142 3.95 14.00 11.43
C ALA A 142 4.28 14.77 10.14
N ALA A 143 5.09 14.20 9.24
CA ALA A 143 5.44 14.80 7.96
C ALA A 143 4.22 14.86 7.03
N THR A 144 3.41 13.81 6.94
CA THR A 144 2.15 13.85 6.20
C THR A 144 1.21 14.93 6.74
N ARG A 145 1.09 15.08 8.05
CA ARG A 145 0.29 16.16 8.65
C ARG A 145 0.91 17.56 8.41
N ALA A 146 2.23 17.69 8.45
CA ALA A 146 2.96 18.94 8.18
C ALA A 146 2.91 19.33 6.69
N VAL A 147 2.92 18.37 5.76
CA VAL A 147 2.68 18.60 4.33
C VAL A 147 1.32 19.25 4.13
N PHE A 148 0.28 18.70 4.73
CA PHE A 148 -1.07 19.25 4.62
C PHE A 148 -1.23 20.62 5.29
N SER A 149 -0.42 20.98 6.29
CA SER A 149 -0.52 22.25 7.00
C SER A 149 0.30 23.40 6.39
N LYS A 150 1.35 23.08 5.60
CA LYS A 150 2.26 24.10 4.97
C LYS A 150 1.95 24.41 3.50
N LEU A 151 0.88 23.85 2.95
CA LEU A 151 0.49 24.00 1.56
C LEU A 151 -0.07 25.39 1.26
N SER A 152 0.79 26.30 0.81
CA SER A 152 0.39 27.60 0.28
C SER A 152 -0.04 27.59 -1.19
N ASN A 153 0.22 26.48 -1.92
CA ASN A 153 -0.10 26.38 -3.35
C ASN A 153 -1.36 25.56 -3.59
N VAL A 154 -2.49 26.26 -3.71
CA VAL A 154 -3.85 25.70 -3.80
C VAL A 154 -4.00 24.69 -4.95
N LYS A 155 -3.34 24.89 -6.12
CA LYS A 155 -3.46 24.00 -7.27
C LYS A 155 -2.78 22.64 -7.09
N GLU A 156 -1.61 22.59 -6.47
CA GLU A 156 -0.90 21.34 -6.18
C GLU A 156 -1.57 20.57 -5.06
N MET A 157 -2.06 21.28 -4.05
CA MET A 157 -2.89 20.73 -3.00
C MET A 157 -4.15 20.07 -3.53
N TRP A 158 -4.82 20.69 -4.50
CA TRP A 158 -6.01 20.11 -5.14
C TRP A 158 -5.69 18.83 -5.93
N LYS A 159 -4.56 18.77 -6.64
CA LYS A 159 -4.14 17.56 -7.37
C LYS A 159 -3.79 16.42 -6.42
N LEU A 160 -3.01 16.67 -5.38
CA LEU A 160 -2.69 15.69 -4.34
C LEU A 160 -3.94 15.22 -3.60
N LYS A 161 -4.80 16.17 -3.23
CA LYS A 161 -6.06 15.92 -2.54
C LYS A 161 -7.01 15.13 -3.42
N SER A 162 -7.19 15.49 -4.68
CA SER A 162 -8.10 14.78 -5.60
C SER A 162 -7.63 13.36 -5.90
N GLY A 163 -6.33 13.14 -6.13
CA GLY A 163 -5.78 11.80 -6.34
C GLY A 163 -5.92 10.90 -5.10
N ALA A 164 -5.60 11.44 -3.92
CA ALA A 164 -5.76 10.69 -2.67
C ALA A 164 -7.24 10.37 -2.36
N TYR A 165 -8.16 11.28 -2.68
CA TYR A 165 -9.59 11.03 -2.51
C TYR A 165 -10.13 9.97 -3.48
N GLN A 166 -9.71 10.00 -4.75
CA GLN A 166 -10.12 8.98 -5.73
C GLN A 166 -9.64 7.59 -5.30
N ALA A 167 -8.38 7.46 -4.96
CA ALA A 167 -7.82 6.22 -4.47
C ALA A 167 -8.53 5.73 -3.18
N SER A 168 -8.77 6.62 -2.23
CA SER A 168 -9.49 6.29 -0.99
C SER A 168 -10.94 5.85 -1.26
N ASP A 169 -11.66 6.52 -2.15
CA ASP A 169 -13.02 6.17 -2.55
C ASP A 169 -13.04 4.81 -3.27
N ARG A 170 -12.07 4.56 -4.16
CA ARG A 170 -11.89 3.27 -4.82
C ARG A 170 -11.66 2.15 -3.81
N LEU A 171 -10.74 2.36 -2.86
CA LEU A 171 -10.43 1.42 -1.80
C LEU A 171 -11.66 1.15 -0.92
N ALA A 172 -12.37 2.19 -0.49
CA ALA A 172 -13.56 2.07 0.33
C ALA A 172 -14.66 1.25 -0.35
N LYS A 173 -14.96 1.55 -1.62
CA LYS A 173 -15.95 0.79 -2.42
C LYS A 173 -15.56 -0.68 -2.55
N TYR A 174 -14.29 -0.95 -2.78
CA TYR A 174 -13.79 -2.31 -2.89
C TYR A 174 -13.93 -3.08 -1.55
N LEU A 175 -13.54 -2.44 -0.45
CA LEU A 175 -13.63 -3.02 0.89
C LEU A 175 -15.07 -3.34 1.30
N VAL A 176 -16.03 -2.49 0.97
CA VAL A 176 -17.46 -2.77 1.23
C VAL A 176 -17.87 -4.08 0.57
N GLY A 177 -17.47 -4.29 -0.70
CA GLY A 177 -17.76 -5.52 -1.43
C GLY A 177 -17.09 -6.75 -0.82
N VAL A 178 -15.84 -6.63 -0.41
CA VAL A 178 -15.07 -7.71 0.21
C VAL A 178 -15.65 -8.09 1.58
N ILE A 179 -15.91 -7.11 2.43
CA ILE A 179 -16.44 -7.34 3.79
C ILE A 179 -17.82 -8.02 3.73
N ALA A 180 -18.65 -7.68 2.76
CA ALA A 180 -19.95 -8.32 2.58
C ALA A 180 -19.85 -9.83 2.27
N GLN A 181 -18.73 -10.30 1.73
CA GLN A 181 -18.48 -11.70 1.40
C GLN A 181 -17.81 -12.49 2.55
N LEU A 182 -17.32 -11.82 3.58
CA LEU A 182 -16.67 -12.46 4.74
C LEU A 182 -17.67 -12.85 5.85
N ARG A 183 -18.94 -12.58 5.67
CA ARG A 183 -20.02 -12.86 6.62
C ARG A 183 -20.52 -14.31 6.51
#